data_c5e9c64a68e543e92b6cea4e6048658f
#
_entry.id   c5e9c64a68e543e92b6cea4e6048658f
#
_cell.length_a   1.000
_cell.length_b   1.000
_cell.length_c   1.000
_cell.angle_alpha   90.00
_cell.angle_beta   90.00
_cell.angle_gamma   90.00
#
_symmetry.space_group_name_H-M   'P 1'
#
loop_
_entity.id
_entity.type
_entity.pdbx_description
1 polymer ?
#
loop_
_entity_poly.entity_id
_entity_poly.type
_entity_poly.pdbx_seq_one_letter_code
_entity_poly.pdbx_strand_id
1 'polypeptide(L)'
;EPMVWRVFDDRPFEFLLKIVKKDAQTGNPVLKAGASYKIFDMEKEEYVEQTVFYPKKETISVFKTNEEGYLVTPEELKCSTYRIEEVKAPEGFVRQGYEMSLYEGETVISPLEVTGKGIYKENSKEGIVITVSSDTAHQIDPDTGAVIVEVEQPNDEQVGSLTLTKTGEQSVEVKGDSLLAKAKRLAGKIKDAVIGEDTDTGVFHDFVYEESAVEGATFELYAKDTIYSPDGAKDEQGNPVIRYEKDDLVATLVTDTEGKAVVNNLPLGSYYLKETVAGDHFVLNPEQKEFTLTAKDDTQAVVYEGVAYKNERQ
;
A
#
# COMPACT_ATOMS: atom_id res chain seq x y z
N GLU A 1 -11.37 -28.69 -70.44
CA GLU A 1 -10.70 -27.76 -69.50
C GLU A 1 -10.29 -28.54 -68.27
N PRO A 2 -9.05 -28.38 -67.74
CA PRO A 2 -8.64 -29.04 -66.53
C PRO A 2 -9.38 -28.46 -65.34
N MET A 3 -10.02 -29.29 -64.51
CA MET A 3 -10.70 -28.93 -63.27
C MET A 3 -9.64 -28.61 -62.23
N VAL A 4 -9.57 -27.34 -61.79
CA VAL A 4 -8.65 -26.91 -60.74
C VAL A 4 -9.36 -27.08 -59.41
N TRP A 5 -8.93 -28.05 -58.61
CA TRP A 5 -9.37 -28.21 -57.25
C TRP A 5 -8.59 -27.21 -56.37
N ARG A 6 -9.28 -26.30 -55.66
CA ARG A 6 -8.70 -25.54 -54.58
C ARG A 6 -9.18 -26.14 -53.26
N VAL A 7 -8.27 -26.70 -52.49
CA VAL A 7 -8.54 -27.13 -51.13
C VAL A 7 -8.31 -25.93 -50.24
N PHE A 8 -9.34 -25.50 -49.53
CA PHE A 8 -9.22 -24.54 -48.43
C PHE A 8 -9.12 -25.35 -47.15
N ASP A 9 -8.03 -25.21 -46.44
CA ASP A 9 -7.82 -25.84 -45.15
C ASP A 9 -8.23 -24.79 -44.09
N ASP A 10 -9.45 -24.92 -43.57
CA ASP A 10 -9.97 -24.04 -42.50
C ASP A 10 -9.41 -24.57 -41.20
N ARG A 11 -8.36 -23.91 -40.69
CA ARG A 11 -7.84 -24.19 -39.36
C ARG A 11 -8.68 -23.47 -38.32
N PRO A 12 -8.98 -24.14 -37.16
CA PRO A 12 -9.62 -23.44 -36.06
C PRO A 12 -8.74 -22.27 -35.59
N PHE A 13 -9.38 -21.18 -35.19
CA PHE A 13 -8.66 -20.06 -34.60
C PHE A 13 -8.08 -20.50 -33.24
N GLU A 14 -6.77 -20.52 -33.16
CA GLU A 14 -5.99 -20.83 -31.96
C GLU A 14 -5.06 -19.66 -31.69
N PHE A 15 -4.75 -19.39 -30.41
CA PHE A 15 -3.99 -18.22 -30.00
C PHE A 15 -3.12 -18.48 -28.77
N LEU A 16 -2.01 -17.77 -28.67
CA LEU A 16 -1.24 -17.64 -27.43
C LEU A 16 -1.82 -16.49 -26.62
N LEU A 17 -2.08 -16.71 -25.32
CA LEU A 17 -2.50 -15.67 -24.41
C LEU A 17 -1.27 -15.00 -23.80
N LYS A 18 -1.15 -13.69 -24.04
CA LYS A 18 -0.14 -12.83 -23.40
C LYS A 18 -0.79 -12.02 -22.29
N ILE A 19 -0.33 -12.17 -21.06
CA ILE A 19 -0.76 -11.39 -19.89
C ILE A 19 0.36 -10.40 -19.57
N VAL A 20 0.05 -9.09 -19.60
CA VAL A 20 0.98 -8.01 -19.27
C VAL A 20 0.62 -7.45 -17.92
N LYS A 21 1.56 -7.50 -16.98
CA LYS A 21 1.39 -6.93 -15.65
C LYS A 21 1.55 -5.43 -15.68
N LYS A 22 0.59 -4.70 -15.11
CA LYS A 22 0.57 -3.23 -15.04
C LYS A 22 0.50 -2.76 -13.59
N ASP A 23 1.13 -1.64 -13.33
CA ASP A 23 0.91 -0.83 -12.13
C ASP A 23 -0.36 0.01 -12.34
N ALA A 24 -1.35 -0.13 -11.48
CA ALA A 24 -2.63 0.57 -11.60
C ALA A 24 -2.50 2.09 -11.33
N GLN A 25 -1.48 2.52 -10.59
CA GLN A 25 -1.24 3.92 -10.27
C GLN A 25 -0.57 4.68 -11.40
N THR A 26 0.44 4.06 -12.02
CA THR A 26 1.25 4.69 -13.06
C THR A 26 0.84 4.31 -14.49
N GLY A 27 0.17 3.17 -14.65
CA GLY A 27 -0.13 2.56 -15.95
C GLY A 27 1.09 1.89 -16.61
N ASN A 28 2.25 1.92 -15.96
CA ASN A 28 3.47 1.32 -16.48
C ASN A 28 3.46 -0.21 -16.38
N PRO A 29 4.20 -0.92 -17.24
CA PRO A 29 4.47 -2.33 -17.02
C PRO A 29 5.23 -2.54 -15.69
N VAL A 30 4.89 -3.60 -14.96
CA VAL A 30 5.65 -4.02 -13.79
C VAL A 30 6.81 -4.89 -14.24
N LEU A 31 8.02 -4.32 -14.29
CA LEU A 31 9.24 -4.98 -14.79
C LEU A 31 9.86 -5.89 -13.72
N LYS A 32 9.04 -6.81 -13.20
CA LYS A 32 9.43 -7.81 -12.19
C LYS A 32 8.81 -9.16 -12.52
N ALA A 33 9.61 -10.21 -12.40
CA ALA A 33 9.09 -11.57 -12.45
C ALA A 33 8.28 -11.91 -11.21
N GLY A 34 7.40 -12.91 -11.32
CA GLY A 34 6.82 -13.58 -10.17
C GLY A 34 5.32 -13.40 -9.97
N ALA A 35 4.65 -12.54 -10.71
CA ALA A 35 3.19 -12.61 -10.80
C ALA A 35 2.80 -13.98 -11.36
N SER A 36 1.82 -14.60 -10.74
CA SER A 36 1.43 -15.97 -11.08
C SER A 36 -0.07 -16.07 -11.29
N TYR A 37 -0.48 -16.78 -12.33
CA TYR A 37 -1.86 -16.87 -12.77
C TYR A 37 -2.29 -18.31 -12.99
N LYS A 38 -3.58 -18.57 -12.75
CA LYS A 38 -4.32 -19.71 -13.26
C LYS A 38 -5.31 -19.22 -14.31
N ILE A 39 -5.55 -20.03 -15.32
CA ILE A 39 -6.49 -19.76 -16.40
C ILE A 39 -7.58 -20.82 -16.33
N PHE A 40 -8.83 -20.40 -16.09
CA PHE A 40 -9.97 -21.31 -16.03
C PHE A 40 -10.77 -21.21 -17.33
N ASP A 41 -10.92 -22.30 -18.04
CA ASP A 41 -11.78 -22.40 -19.22
C ASP A 41 -13.24 -22.59 -18.75
N MET A 42 -14.04 -21.55 -18.91
CA MET A 42 -15.43 -21.52 -18.38
C MET A 42 -16.39 -22.39 -19.19
N GLU A 43 -16.06 -22.73 -20.44
CA GLU A 43 -16.88 -23.62 -21.27
C GLU A 43 -16.62 -25.10 -20.95
N LYS A 44 -15.37 -25.42 -20.62
CA LYS A 44 -14.99 -26.78 -20.21
C LYS A 44 -15.09 -27.03 -18.71
N GLU A 45 -15.24 -25.97 -17.92
CA GLU A 45 -15.27 -26.00 -16.45
C GLU A 45 -13.98 -26.62 -15.85
N GLU A 46 -12.81 -26.35 -16.46
CA GLU A 46 -11.52 -26.89 -16.04
C GLU A 46 -10.41 -25.83 -16.09
N TYR A 47 -9.37 -26.01 -15.27
CA TYR A 47 -8.16 -25.20 -15.38
C TYR A 47 -7.32 -25.64 -16.56
N VAL A 48 -6.77 -24.66 -17.28
CA VAL A 48 -5.84 -24.88 -18.37
C VAL A 48 -4.55 -25.48 -17.80
N GLU A 49 -4.15 -26.64 -18.36
CA GLU A 49 -2.87 -27.28 -18.12
C GLU A 49 -2.10 -27.36 -19.43
N GLN A 50 -0.82 -26.99 -19.41
CA GLN A 50 0.03 -26.99 -20.59
C GLN A 50 1.39 -27.61 -20.29
N THR A 51 2.03 -28.17 -21.29
CA THR A 51 3.34 -28.85 -21.15
C THR A 51 4.46 -27.92 -21.59
N VAL A 52 5.39 -27.64 -20.68
CA VAL A 52 6.67 -27.03 -21.03
C VAL A 52 7.74 -28.08 -21.20
N PHE A 53 8.68 -27.88 -22.13
CA PHE A 53 9.73 -28.86 -22.45
C PHE A 53 11.12 -28.46 -21.98
N TYR A 54 11.30 -27.19 -21.60
CA TYR A 54 12.58 -26.66 -21.13
C TYR A 54 12.41 -25.95 -19.79
N PRO A 55 13.34 -26.07 -18.81
CA PRO A 55 14.57 -26.92 -18.84
C PRO A 55 14.31 -28.40 -18.73
N LYS A 56 13.12 -28.82 -18.35
CA LYS A 56 12.69 -30.21 -18.34
C LYS A 56 11.20 -30.28 -18.72
N LYS A 57 10.78 -31.44 -19.23
CA LYS A 57 9.35 -31.65 -19.52
C LYS A 57 8.54 -31.72 -18.24
N GLU A 58 7.57 -30.77 -18.09
CA GLU A 58 6.59 -30.77 -17.00
C GLU A 58 5.27 -30.18 -17.45
N THR A 59 4.19 -30.60 -16.82
CA THR A 59 2.86 -30.02 -17.00
C THR A 59 2.65 -28.94 -15.95
N ILE A 60 2.27 -27.74 -16.39
CA ILE A 60 2.02 -26.58 -15.54
C ILE A 60 0.55 -26.16 -15.63
N SER A 61 -0.01 -25.74 -14.50
CA SER A 61 -1.32 -25.09 -14.39
C SER A 61 -1.21 -23.67 -13.77
N VAL A 62 0.01 -23.26 -13.43
CA VAL A 62 0.32 -21.92 -12.94
C VAL A 62 1.34 -21.28 -13.87
N PHE A 63 0.93 -20.18 -14.50
CA PHE A 63 1.72 -19.41 -15.45
C PHE A 63 2.35 -18.21 -14.74
N LYS A 64 3.62 -17.90 -15.00
CA LYS A 64 4.38 -16.86 -14.30
C LYS A 64 4.92 -15.82 -15.26
N THR A 65 4.87 -14.55 -14.83
CA THR A 65 5.52 -13.47 -15.59
C THR A 65 7.05 -13.57 -15.50
N ASN A 66 7.69 -13.12 -16.56
CA ASN A 66 9.14 -12.94 -16.66
C ASN A 66 9.58 -11.58 -16.03
N GLU A 67 10.87 -11.26 -16.12
CA GLU A 67 11.44 -10.00 -15.61
C GLU A 67 10.99 -8.75 -16.39
N GLU A 68 10.41 -8.94 -17.58
CA GLU A 68 9.83 -7.88 -18.40
C GLU A 68 8.35 -7.63 -18.07
N GLY A 69 7.80 -8.34 -17.06
CA GLY A 69 6.45 -8.13 -16.54
C GLY A 69 5.33 -8.77 -17.36
N TYR A 70 5.63 -9.72 -18.23
CA TYR A 70 4.61 -10.44 -18.98
C TYR A 70 4.83 -11.96 -18.98
N LEU A 71 3.80 -12.67 -19.31
CA LEU A 71 3.86 -14.10 -19.68
C LEU A 71 3.17 -14.31 -21.02
N VAL A 72 3.57 -15.37 -21.70
CA VAL A 72 2.88 -15.93 -22.88
C VAL A 72 2.63 -17.41 -22.60
N THR A 73 1.43 -17.90 -22.88
CA THR A 73 1.13 -19.33 -22.71
C THR A 73 2.03 -20.17 -23.62
N PRO A 74 2.62 -21.28 -23.11
CA PRO A 74 3.55 -22.09 -23.91
C PRO A 74 2.88 -22.85 -25.07
N GLU A 75 1.58 -23.13 -24.96
CA GLU A 75 0.79 -23.77 -26.00
C GLU A 75 -0.41 -22.89 -26.38
N GLU A 76 -0.89 -23.00 -27.62
CA GLU A 76 -2.05 -22.28 -28.11
C GLU A 76 -3.33 -22.71 -27.37
N LEU A 77 -4.21 -21.73 -27.14
CA LEU A 77 -5.54 -21.89 -26.60
C LEU A 77 -6.58 -21.83 -27.73
N LYS A 78 -7.73 -22.44 -27.51
CA LYS A 78 -8.87 -22.40 -28.46
C LYS A 78 -9.82 -21.25 -28.12
N CYS A 79 -10.69 -20.89 -29.07
CA CYS A 79 -11.81 -19.99 -28.78
C CYS A 79 -12.63 -20.54 -27.61
N SER A 80 -12.80 -19.72 -26.58
CA SER A 80 -13.58 -20.00 -25.36
C SER A 80 -13.73 -18.73 -24.53
N THR A 81 -14.44 -18.83 -23.41
CA THR A 81 -14.46 -17.81 -22.36
C THR A 81 -13.53 -18.26 -21.24
N TYR A 82 -12.52 -17.44 -20.95
CA TYR A 82 -11.51 -17.72 -19.93
C TYR A 82 -11.62 -16.74 -18.77
N ARG A 83 -11.49 -17.25 -17.53
CA ARG A 83 -11.28 -16.44 -16.33
C ARG A 83 -9.80 -16.52 -15.92
N ILE A 84 -9.15 -15.38 -15.86
CA ILE A 84 -7.76 -15.23 -15.47
C ILE A 84 -7.73 -14.88 -13.97
N GLU A 85 -7.16 -15.76 -13.17
CA GLU A 85 -7.09 -15.64 -11.70
C GLU A 85 -5.64 -15.40 -11.27
N GLU A 86 -5.39 -14.27 -10.62
CA GLU A 86 -4.09 -14.02 -10.02
C GLU A 86 -3.95 -14.81 -8.72
N VAL A 87 -2.95 -15.68 -8.62
CA VAL A 87 -2.66 -16.47 -7.43
C VAL A 87 -1.47 -15.94 -6.64
N LYS A 88 -0.69 -15.05 -7.24
CA LYS A 88 0.40 -14.31 -6.60
C LYS A 88 0.67 -13.01 -7.33
N ALA A 89 0.72 -11.89 -6.61
CA ALA A 89 1.15 -10.60 -7.14
C ALA A 89 2.67 -10.46 -7.10
N PRO A 90 3.27 -9.55 -7.89
CA PRO A 90 4.67 -9.17 -7.75
C PRO A 90 4.94 -8.49 -6.39
N GLU A 91 6.18 -8.51 -5.93
CA GLU A 91 6.57 -7.81 -4.72
C GLU A 91 6.31 -6.30 -4.82
N GLY A 92 5.66 -5.76 -3.79
CA GLY A 92 5.24 -4.36 -3.72
C GLY A 92 3.82 -4.10 -4.23
N PHE A 93 3.11 -5.14 -4.68
CA PHE A 93 1.75 -5.03 -5.21
C PHE A 93 0.75 -5.88 -4.46
N VAL A 94 -0.51 -5.44 -4.48
CA VAL A 94 -1.64 -6.13 -3.87
C VAL A 94 -2.18 -7.18 -4.83
N ARG A 95 -2.34 -8.41 -4.36
CA ARG A 95 -3.00 -9.46 -5.14
C ARG A 95 -4.46 -9.11 -5.39
N GLN A 96 -4.94 -9.40 -6.58
CA GLN A 96 -6.33 -9.22 -6.96
C GLN A 96 -7.30 -9.84 -5.94
N GLY A 97 -8.32 -9.07 -5.56
CA GLY A 97 -9.30 -9.46 -4.55
C GLY A 97 -8.99 -8.97 -3.12
N TYR A 98 -7.87 -8.24 -2.92
CA TYR A 98 -7.46 -7.70 -1.63
C TYR A 98 -7.19 -6.19 -1.66
N GLU A 99 -7.61 -5.52 -2.73
CA GLU A 99 -7.40 -4.09 -2.93
C GLU A 99 -8.17 -3.25 -1.91
N MET A 100 -7.57 -2.14 -1.50
CA MET A 100 -8.16 -1.13 -0.64
C MET A 100 -8.01 0.25 -1.26
N SER A 101 -9.05 1.06 -1.18
CA SER A 101 -9.01 2.45 -1.59
C SER A 101 -9.09 3.38 -0.40
N LEU A 102 -8.38 4.50 -0.46
CA LEU A 102 -8.43 5.56 0.55
C LEU A 102 -9.56 6.53 0.21
N TYR A 103 -10.45 6.79 1.17
CA TYR A 103 -11.61 7.68 1.04
C TYR A 103 -11.53 8.86 2.00
N GLU A 104 -11.78 10.06 1.52
CA GLU A 104 -12.14 11.22 2.35
C GLU A 104 -13.64 11.51 2.13
N GLY A 105 -14.46 11.15 3.12
CA GLY A 105 -15.91 11.12 2.95
C GLY A 105 -16.34 10.08 1.92
N GLU A 106 -16.90 10.53 0.80
CA GLU A 106 -17.32 9.69 -0.34
C GLU A 106 -16.31 9.73 -1.52
N THR A 107 -15.27 10.55 -1.43
CA THR A 107 -14.29 10.74 -2.50
C THR A 107 -13.11 9.78 -2.32
N VAL A 108 -12.75 9.08 -3.41
CA VAL A 108 -11.52 8.27 -3.46
C VAL A 108 -10.33 9.22 -3.64
N ILE A 109 -9.32 9.08 -2.80
CA ILE A 109 -8.08 9.84 -2.89
C ILE A 109 -7.11 9.08 -3.80
N SER A 110 -6.41 9.81 -4.66
CA SER A 110 -5.37 9.22 -5.51
C SER A 110 -4.32 8.50 -4.68
N PRO A 111 -4.01 7.23 -4.99
CA PRO A 111 -3.00 6.48 -4.26
C PRO A 111 -1.57 7.02 -4.44
N LEU A 112 -1.32 7.90 -5.40
CA LEU A 112 -0.02 8.58 -5.57
C LEU A 112 0.14 9.80 -4.66
N GLU A 113 -0.94 10.27 -4.02
CA GLU A 113 -0.88 11.43 -3.13
C GLU A 113 -0.68 10.98 -1.67
N VAL A 114 0.46 11.33 -1.10
CA VAL A 114 0.69 11.18 0.35
C VAL A 114 -0.20 12.18 1.09
N THR A 115 -1.10 11.68 1.93
CA THR A 115 -2.11 12.51 2.60
C THR A 115 -2.32 12.09 4.05
N GLY A 116 -2.55 13.08 4.92
CA GLY A 116 -2.90 12.88 6.33
C GLY A 116 -4.36 12.49 6.58
N LYS A 117 -5.21 12.49 5.54
CA LYS A 117 -6.65 12.29 5.70
C LYS A 117 -7.11 10.99 5.07
N GLY A 118 -8.32 10.57 5.46
CA GLY A 118 -9.01 9.46 4.84
C GLY A 118 -9.01 8.17 5.64
N ILE A 119 -9.88 7.26 5.19
CA ILE A 119 -10.07 5.93 5.76
C ILE A 119 -9.99 4.92 4.63
N TYR A 120 -9.20 3.86 4.81
CA TYR A 120 -9.15 2.75 3.86
C TYR A 120 -10.39 1.88 3.95
N LYS A 121 -10.97 1.56 2.79
CA LYS A 121 -12.08 0.63 2.63
C LYS A 121 -11.73 -0.42 1.59
N GLU A 122 -12.22 -1.63 1.77
CA GLU A 122 -12.07 -2.71 0.78
C GLU A 122 -12.67 -2.28 -0.57
N ASN A 123 -11.94 -2.54 -1.64
CA ASN A 123 -12.32 -2.25 -3.02
C ASN A 123 -11.84 -3.38 -3.93
N SER A 124 -12.20 -4.61 -3.55
CA SER A 124 -11.78 -5.81 -4.27
C SER A 124 -12.24 -5.80 -5.71
N LYS A 125 -11.32 -6.04 -6.63
CA LYS A 125 -11.58 -6.12 -8.08
C LYS A 125 -11.92 -7.56 -8.44
N GLU A 126 -12.88 -7.72 -9.34
CA GLU A 126 -13.20 -9.03 -9.90
C GLU A 126 -12.09 -9.50 -10.84
N GLY A 127 -11.94 -10.84 -10.95
CA GLY A 127 -11.05 -11.48 -11.90
C GLY A 127 -11.37 -11.07 -13.35
N ILE A 128 -10.35 -11.07 -14.22
CA ILE A 128 -10.54 -10.76 -15.64
C ILE A 128 -11.20 -11.96 -16.31
N VAL A 129 -12.33 -11.71 -16.96
CA VAL A 129 -12.99 -12.67 -17.84
C VAL A 129 -12.86 -12.16 -19.27
N ILE A 130 -12.33 -13.00 -20.15
CA ILE A 130 -12.17 -12.72 -21.57
C ILE A 130 -12.92 -13.77 -22.40
N THR A 131 -13.63 -13.33 -23.42
CA THR A 131 -14.18 -14.23 -24.45
C THR A 131 -13.40 -14.03 -25.73
N VAL A 132 -12.76 -15.09 -26.19
CA VAL A 132 -11.93 -15.07 -27.39
C VAL A 132 -12.61 -15.82 -28.54
N SER A 133 -12.74 -15.12 -29.66
CA SER A 133 -13.26 -15.62 -30.93
C SER A 133 -12.34 -15.20 -32.08
N SER A 134 -12.63 -15.61 -33.28
CA SER A 134 -11.89 -15.19 -34.49
C SER A 134 -11.90 -13.68 -34.73
N ASP A 135 -12.88 -12.97 -34.15
CA ASP A 135 -13.03 -11.52 -34.30
C ASP A 135 -12.31 -10.74 -33.17
N THR A 136 -11.73 -11.43 -32.19
CA THR A 136 -11.00 -10.81 -31.09
C THR A 136 -9.75 -10.10 -31.64
N ALA A 137 -9.50 -8.88 -31.14
CA ALA A 137 -8.29 -8.14 -31.49
C ALA A 137 -7.04 -8.93 -31.10
N HIS A 138 -6.13 -9.11 -32.05
CA HIS A 138 -4.92 -9.90 -31.85
C HIS A 138 -3.75 -9.33 -32.65
N GLN A 139 -2.57 -9.75 -32.29
CA GLN A 139 -1.33 -9.51 -33.02
C GLN A 139 -0.86 -10.80 -33.65
N ILE A 140 -0.11 -10.71 -34.74
CA ILE A 140 0.57 -11.87 -35.33
C ILE A 140 2.05 -11.71 -35.04
N ASP A 141 2.63 -12.70 -34.38
CA ASP A 141 4.06 -12.74 -34.13
C ASP A 141 4.79 -12.85 -35.48
N PRO A 142 5.69 -11.91 -35.81
CA PRO A 142 6.32 -11.84 -37.13
C PRO A 142 7.27 -12.99 -37.41
N ASP A 143 7.82 -13.61 -36.36
CA ASP A 143 8.82 -14.66 -36.48
C ASP A 143 8.19 -16.06 -36.56
N THR A 144 7.14 -16.28 -35.79
CA THR A 144 6.48 -17.60 -35.67
C THR A 144 5.16 -17.68 -36.45
N GLY A 145 4.54 -16.54 -36.75
CA GLY A 145 3.19 -16.48 -37.31
C GLY A 145 2.08 -16.82 -36.31
N ALA A 146 2.41 -16.98 -35.03
CA ALA A 146 1.43 -17.26 -33.98
C ALA A 146 0.50 -16.07 -33.74
N VAL A 147 -0.76 -16.37 -33.49
CA VAL A 147 -1.76 -15.36 -33.09
C VAL A 147 -1.59 -15.08 -31.60
N ILE A 148 -1.45 -13.82 -31.20
CA ILE A 148 -1.28 -13.40 -29.80
C ILE A 148 -2.48 -12.53 -29.39
N VAL A 149 -3.22 -12.96 -28.37
CA VAL A 149 -4.23 -12.15 -27.68
C VAL A 149 -3.59 -11.59 -26.40
N GLU A 150 -3.54 -10.26 -26.29
CA GLU A 150 -2.94 -9.60 -25.16
C GLU A 150 -4.00 -9.10 -24.18
N VAL A 151 -3.75 -9.29 -22.88
CA VAL A 151 -4.58 -8.84 -21.76
C VAL A 151 -3.72 -8.10 -20.77
N GLU A 152 -4.11 -6.90 -20.37
CA GLU A 152 -3.47 -6.14 -19.31
C GLU A 152 -4.09 -6.48 -17.95
N GLN A 153 -3.24 -6.71 -16.97
CA GLN A 153 -3.61 -7.03 -15.58
C GLN A 153 -3.03 -5.97 -14.64
N PRO A 154 -3.81 -4.93 -14.27
CA PRO A 154 -3.36 -3.92 -13.33
C PRO A 154 -3.49 -4.40 -11.88
N ASN A 155 -2.50 -4.09 -11.02
CA ASN A 155 -2.59 -4.23 -9.57
C ASN A 155 -2.27 -2.91 -8.88
N ASP A 156 -2.91 -2.70 -7.72
CA ASP A 156 -2.60 -1.58 -6.85
C ASP A 156 -1.31 -1.85 -6.08
N GLU A 157 -0.54 -0.79 -5.82
CA GLU A 157 0.65 -0.86 -4.98
C GLU A 157 0.27 -1.10 -3.52
N GLN A 158 1.12 -1.80 -2.78
CA GLN A 158 1.04 -1.88 -1.33
C GLN A 158 1.53 -0.56 -0.74
N VAL A 159 0.78 -0.03 0.25
CA VAL A 159 1.06 1.27 0.86
C VAL A 159 1.10 1.20 2.37
N GLY A 160 1.66 2.23 3.01
CA GLY A 160 1.67 2.41 4.44
C GLY A 160 0.70 3.47 4.94
N SER A 161 0.28 3.30 6.19
CA SER A 161 -0.48 4.29 6.97
C SER A 161 0.20 4.45 8.33
N LEU A 162 0.68 5.64 8.63
CA LEU A 162 1.31 5.98 9.90
C LEU A 162 0.33 6.76 10.76
N THR A 163 0.16 6.34 12.02
CA THR A 163 -0.51 7.10 13.07
C THR A 163 0.50 7.56 14.11
N LEU A 164 0.67 8.86 14.23
CA LEU A 164 1.45 9.48 15.30
C LEU A 164 0.53 9.82 16.48
N THR A 165 0.99 9.51 17.70
CA THR A 165 0.32 9.93 18.95
C THR A 165 1.28 10.77 19.78
N LYS A 166 0.82 11.94 20.22
CA LYS A 166 1.58 12.88 21.03
C LYS A 166 0.92 13.11 22.37
N THR A 167 1.67 12.88 23.45
CA THR A 167 1.24 13.15 24.81
C THR A 167 2.25 14.03 25.57
N GLY A 168 1.78 14.64 26.65
CA GLY A 168 2.59 15.43 27.56
C GLY A 168 1.90 15.65 28.89
N GLU A 169 2.66 16.02 29.92
CA GLU A 169 2.11 16.32 31.24
C GLU A 169 1.49 17.72 31.25
N GLN A 170 0.18 17.80 31.49
CA GLN A 170 -0.55 19.06 31.66
C GLN A 170 -1.04 19.26 33.09
N SER A 171 -1.05 20.50 33.55
CA SER A 171 -1.61 20.83 34.86
C SER A 171 -3.13 20.89 34.77
N VAL A 172 -3.81 20.13 35.62
CA VAL A 172 -5.26 20.21 35.79
C VAL A 172 -5.56 20.88 37.11
N GLU A 173 -6.30 22.02 37.09
CA GLU A 173 -6.80 22.68 38.29
C GLU A 173 -7.95 21.85 38.88
N VAL A 174 -7.82 21.44 40.12
CA VAL A 174 -8.89 20.72 40.84
C VAL A 174 -9.54 21.63 41.85
N LYS A 175 -10.81 22.00 41.63
CA LYS A 175 -11.61 22.85 42.54
C LYS A 175 -12.48 21.99 43.47
N GLY A 176 -12.48 22.26 44.78
CA GLY A 176 -13.51 21.77 45.71
C GLY A 176 -13.05 21.18 47.04
N ASP A 177 -13.95 21.09 47.99
CA ASP A 177 -13.77 20.68 49.41
C ASP A 177 -13.30 19.23 49.65
N SER A 178 -13.18 18.42 48.62
CA SER A 178 -12.77 17.02 48.73
C SER A 178 -11.34 16.73 48.22
N LEU A 179 -10.56 17.78 47.99
CA LEU A 179 -9.20 17.72 47.43
C LEU A 179 -8.23 16.86 48.23
N LEU A 180 -8.27 16.96 49.57
CA LEU A 180 -7.40 16.14 50.44
C LEU A 180 -7.69 14.64 50.31
N ALA A 181 -8.93 14.27 50.06
CA ALA A 181 -9.32 12.87 49.88
C ALA A 181 -8.98 12.33 48.49
N LYS A 182 -9.09 13.19 47.46
CA LYS A 182 -8.67 12.87 46.09
C LYS A 182 -7.16 12.89 45.93
N ALA A 183 -6.48 13.88 46.54
CA ALA A 183 -5.04 13.98 46.55
C ALA A 183 -4.38 12.75 47.27
N LYS A 184 -4.97 12.28 48.36
CA LYS A 184 -4.50 11.05 49.04
C LYS A 184 -4.72 9.78 48.20
N ARG A 185 -5.75 9.72 47.36
CA ARG A 185 -5.98 8.62 46.39
C ARG A 185 -5.01 8.67 45.21
N LEU A 186 -4.65 9.88 44.77
CA LEU A 186 -3.70 10.10 43.66
C LEU A 186 -2.23 10.14 44.12
N ALA A 187 -1.93 10.47 45.39
CA ALA A 187 -0.57 10.57 45.94
C ALA A 187 0.27 9.26 45.79
N GLY A 188 -0.38 8.14 45.52
CA GLY A 188 0.32 6.93 45.08
C GLY A 188 0.83 6.97 43.65
N LYS A 189 0.43 7.95 42.82
CA LYS A 189 0.77 8.06 41.39
C LYS A 189 1.44 9.38 40.99
N ILE A 190 1.54 10.39 41.89
CA ILE A 190 2.05 11.74 41.58
C ILE A 190 3.28 12.01 42.49
N LYS A 191 4.43 12.26 41.85
CA LYS A 191 5.68 12.51 42.55
C LYS A 191 5.87 13.96 43.04
N ASP A 192 5.23 14.94 42.44
CA ASP A 192 5.42 16.37 42.74
C ASP A 192 4.08 17.10 42.69
N ALA A 193 3.45 17.39 43.83
CA ALA A 193 2.33 18.30 44.00
C ALA A 193 2.84 19.61 44.57
N VAL A 194 2.59 20.73 43.89
CA VAL A 194 2.84 22.09 44.44
C VAL A 194 1.51 22.62 45.02
N ILE A 195 1.49 22.88 46.33
CA ILE A 195 0.33 23.41 47.01
C ILE A 195 0.51 24.94 47.09
N GLY A 196 -0.40 25.68 46.41
CA GLY A 196 -0.50 27.14 46.57
C GLY A 196 -1.71 27.51 47.43
N GLU A 197 -1.56 28.44 48.37
CA GLU A 197 -2.61 28.97 49.23
C GLU A 197 -3.04 30.32 48.69
N ASP A 198 -4.32 30.45 48.27
CA ASP A 198 -4.93 31.77 47.98
C ASP A 198 -5.50 32.32 49.29
N THR A 199 -4.86 33.36 49.84
CA THR A 199 -5.13 33.93 51.16
C THR A 199 -6.41 34.77 51.21
N ASP A 200 -7.07 35.05 50.03
CA ASP A 200 -8.22 35.98 50.00
C ASP A 200 -9.59 35.27 49.98
N THR A 201 -9.65 33.98 49.60
CA THR A 201 -10.90 33.22 49.47
C THR A 201 -10.97 31.94 50.30
N GLY A 202 -9.85 31.49 50.91
CA GLY A 202 -9.78 30.22 51.63
C GLY A 202 -9.98 28.99 50.71
N VAL A 203 -9.87 29.15 49.42
CA VAL A 203 -9.95 28.08 48.43
C VAL A 203 -8.54 27.63 48.08
N PHE A 204 -8.25 26.35 48.32
CA PHE A 204 -6.98 25.75 47.90
C PHE A 204 -7.07 25.38 46.44
N HIS A 205 -6.10 25.84 45.64
CA HIS A 205 -5.90 25.46 44.25
C HIS A 205 -4.76 24.43 44.18
N ASP A 206 -5.10 23.17 44.00
CA ASP A 206 -4.09 22.13 43.72
C ASP A 206 -3.97 21.92 42.21
N PHE A 207 -2.74 21.91 41.76
CA PHE A 207 -2.43 21.52 40.39
C PHE A 207 -1.99 20.08 40.38
N VAL A 208 -2.76 19.23 39.71
CA VAL A 208 -2.43 17.86 39.47
C VAL A 208 -1.92 17.75 38.03
N TYR A 209 -0.81 17.06 37.85
CA TYR A 209 -0.28 16.82 36.50
C TYR A 209 -0.79 15.49 36.00
N GLU A 210 -1.48 15.53 34.88
CA GLU A 210 -1.98 14.34 34.20
C GLU A 210 -1.41 14.30 32.78
N GLU A 211 -1.11 13.09 32.31
CA GLU A 211 -0.74 12.88 30.92
C GLU A 211 -1.95 13.09 30.02
N SER A 212 -1.84 14.01 29.10
CA SER A 212 -2.91 14.37 28.16
C SER A 212 -2.41 14.50 26.74
N ALA A 213 -3.34 14.51 25.79
CA ALA A 213 -3.06 14.76 24.38
C ALA A 213 -2.45 16.16 24.18
N VAL A 214 -1.51 16.29 23.25
CA VAL A 214 -0.89 17.56 22.87
C VAL A 214 -1.29 17.92 21.45
N GLU A 215 -2.07 19.01 21.33
CA GLU A 215 -2.45 19.58 20.04
C GLU A 215 -1.35 20.49 19.49
N GLY A 216 -1.26 20.61 18.16
CA GLY A 216 -0.40 21.57 17.47
C GLY A 216 1.09 21.22 17.45
N ALA A 217 1.50 20.06 17.98
CA ALA A 217 2.86 19.58 17.82
C ALA A 217 3.11 19.21 16.35
N THR A 218 4.24 19.68 15.80
CA THR A 218 4.58 19.47 14.39
C THR A 218 5.74 18.49 14.25
N PHE A 219 5.59 17.56 13.34
CA PHE A 219 6.58 16.54 13.01
C PHE A 219 6.86 16.53 11.51
N GLU A 220 8.11 16.26 11.19
CA GLU A 220 8.55 16.02 9.82
C GLU A 220 8.89 14.53 9.65
N LEU A 221 8.34 13.93 8.61
CA LEU A 221 8.60 12.55 8.21
C LEU A 221 9.57 12.55 7.04
N TYR A 222 10.66 11.82 7.18
CA TYR A 222 11.72 11.70 6.18
C TYR A 222 11.91 10.25 5.73
N ALA A 223 12.32 10.08 4.50
CA ALA A 223 12.83 8.79 4.00
C ALA A 223 14.19 8.50 4.64
N LYS A 224 14.32 7.38 5.36
CA LYS A 224 15.60 6.96 5.97
C LYS A 224 16.58 6.41 4.94
N ASP A 225 16.05 5.72 3.95
CA ASP A 225 16.77 5.13 2.84
C ASP A 225 16.10 5.56 1.53
N THR A 226 16.82 5.46 0.41
CA THR A 226 16.23 5.72 -0.92
C THR A 226 15.09 4.73 -1.19
N ILE A 227 13.92 5.26 -1.56
CA ILE A 227 12.72 4.50 -1.87
C ILE A 227 12.50 4.52 -3.38
N TYR A 228 12.50 3.36 -3.99
CA TYR A 228 12.32 3.17 -5.43
C TYR A 228 10.87 2.89 -5.80
N SER A 229 10.53 3.15 -7.07
CA SER A 229 9.23 2.74 -7.62
C SER A 229 9.08 1.20 -7.59
N PRO A 230 7.97 0.66 -7.07
CA PRO A 230 7.80 -0.78 -6.93
C PRO A 230 7.62 -1.50 -8.27
N ASP A 231 7.27 -0.81 -9.35
CA ASP A 231 7.10 -1.36 -10.70
C ASP A 231 8.42 -1.77 -11.38
N GLY A 232 9.58 -1.41 -10.78
CA GLY A 232 10.88 -1.68 -11.37
C GLY A 232 11.19 -0.80 -12.58
N ALA A 233 10.42 0.28 -12.78
CA ALA A 233 10.65 1.23 -13.86
C ALA A 233 12.07 1.80 -13.82
N LYS A 234 12.59 2.13 -15.00
CA LYS A 234 13.90 2.75 -15.18
C LYS A 234 13.75 4.05 -15.92
N ASP A 235 14.64 5.00 -15.61
CA ASP A 235 14.77 6.26 -16.32
C ASP A 235 15.40 6.06 -17.72
N GLU A 236 15.53 7.15 -18.49
CA GLU A 236 16.16 7.12 -19.82
C GLU A 236 17.62 6.68 -19.81
N GLN A 237 18.29 6.75 -18.65
CA GLN A 237 19.67 6.34 -18.44
C GLN A 237 19.77 4.88 -17.96
N GLY A 238 18.63 4.22 -17.69
CA GLY A 238 18.56 2.83 -17.22
C GLY A 238 18.69 2.68 -15.71
N ASN A 239 18.64 3.77 -14.92
CA ASN A 239 18.63 3.71 -13.46
C ASN A 239 17.22 3.48 -12.93
N PRO A 240 17.07 2.79 -11.77
CA PRO A 240 15.76 2.65 -11.14
C PRO A 240 15.11 3.99 -10.84
N VAL A 241 13.82 4.13 -11.10
CA VAL A 241 13.05 5.33 -10.76
C VAL A 241 12.94 5.47 -9.25
N ILE A 242 13.35 6.64 -8.74
CA ILE A 242 13.33 6.98 -7.31
C ILE A 242 12.05 7.75 -7.00
N ARG A 243 11.36 7.39 -5.91
CA ARG A 243 10.23 8.14 -5.36
C ARG A 243 10.66 9.15 -4.30
N TYR A 244 11.57 8.73 -3.42
CA TYR A 244 12.20 9.57 -2.42
C TYR A 244 13.68 9.21 -2.30
N GLU A 245 14.54 10.19 -2.34
CA GLU A 245 15.95 10.01 -1.99
C GLU A 245 16.08 9.89 -0.47
N LYS A 246 17.19 9.33 -0.02
CA LYS A 246 17.51 9.33 1.40
C LYS A 246 17.51 10.77 1.95
N ASP A 247 16.87 10.94 3.13
CA ASP A 247 16.68 12.20 3.84
C ASP A 247 15.74 13.21 3.16
N ASP A 248 14.99 12.80 2.12
CA ASP A 248 13.91 13.61 1.56
C ASP A 248 12.75 13.76 2.55
N LEU A 249 12.20 14.99 2.64
CA LEU A 249 10.98 15.26 3.38
C LEU A 249 9.78 14.65 2.65
N VAL A 250 9.12 13.69 3.29
CA VAL A 250 7.97 12.97 2.73
C VAL A 250 6.66 13.64 3.11
N ALA A 251 6.50 14.05 4.39
CA ALA A 251 5.30 14.68 4.89
C ALA A 251 5.58 15.53 6.13
N THR A 252 4.73 16.54 6.34
CA THR A 252 4.65 17.29 7.61
C THR A 252 3.34 16.95 8.30
N LEU A 253 3.42 16.55 9.57
CA LEU A 253 2.28 16.14 10.39
C LEU A 253 2.08 17.14 11.51
N VAL A 254 0.82 17.53 11.76
CA VAL A 254 0.43 18.37 12.90
C VAL A 254 -0.61 17.63 13.73
N THR A 255 -0.39 17.50 15.03
CA THR A 255 -1.30 16.80 15.92
C THR A 255 -2.60 17.58 16.14
N ASP A 256 -3.71 16.87 16.14
CA ASP A 256 -5.05 17.37 16.42
C ASP A 256 -5.33 17.48 17.93
N THR A 257 -6.57 17.84 18.31
CA THR A 257 -7.04 17.94 19.68
C THR A 257 -6.96 16.65 20.48
N GLU A 258 -6.88 15.49 19.79
CA GLU A 258 -6.67 14.19 20.41
C GLU A 258 -5.16 13.81 20.50
N GLY A 259 -4.27 14.72 20.10
CA GLY A 259 -2.83 14.50 20.04
C GLY A 259 -2.42 13.53 18.93
N LYS A 260 -3.26 13.37 17.92
CA LYS A 260 -3.03 12.44 16.81
C LYS A 260 -2.72 13.15 15.51
N ALA A 261 -1.86 12.57 14.72
CA ALA A 261 -1.69 12.91 13.31
C ALA A 261 -1.55 11.61 12.48
N VAL A 262 -2.12 11.62 11.27
CA VAL A 262 -2.12 10.47 10.39
C VAL A 262 -1.54 10.87 9.05
N VAL A 263 -0.76 9.99 8.44
CA VAL A 263 -0.35 10.09 7.03
C VAL A 263 -0.57 8.77 6.33
N ASN A 264 -1.22 8.82 5.19
CA ASN A 264 -1.62 7.67 4.38
C ASN A 264 -0.88 7.66 3.04
N ASN A 265 -1.00 6.56 2.29
CA ASN A 265 -0.40 6.35 0.98
C ASN A 265 1.15 6.47 0.97
N LEU A 266 1.78 6.11 2.09
CA LEU A 266 3.23 6.05 2.14
C LEU A 266 3.73 4.87 1.29
N PRO A 267 4.71 5.04 0.40
CA PRO A 267 5.40 3.92 -0.20
C PRO A 267 5.98 2.97 0.87
N LEU A 268 6.10 1.68 0.56
CA LEU A 268 6.82 0.77 1.46
C LEU A 268 8.30 1.17 1.51
N GLY A 269 8.89 1.15 2.71
CA GLY A 269 10.28 1.58 2.92
C GLY A 269 10.58 1.95 4.36
N SER A 270 11.80 2.46 4.60
CA SER A 270 12.26 2.88 5.92
C SER A 270 12.14 4.40 6.08
N TYR A 271 11.69 4.84 7.24
CA TYR A 271 11.41 6.23 7.56
C TYR A 271 11.94 6.62 8.93
N TYR A 272 12.08 7.93 9.16
CA TYR A 272 12.23 8.49 10.50
C TYR A 272 11.38 9.74 10.69
N LEU A 273 10.92 9.92 11.92
CA LEU A 273 10.17 11.08 12.38
C LEU A 273 11.06 11.96 13.25
N LYS A 274 10.89 13.27 13.10
CA LYS A 274 11.53 14.31 13.91
C LYS A 274 10.50 15.34 14.34
N GLU A 275 10.43 15.64 15.63
CA GLU A 275 9.63 16.74 16.13
C GLU A 275 10.30 18.06 15.78
N THR A 276 9.54 19.02 15.24
CA THR A 276 10.03 20.37 14.89
C THR A 276 9.33 21.45 15.69
N VAL A 277 8.11 21.18 16.19
CA VAL A 277 7.37 22.05 17.14
C VAL A 277 6.77 21.18 18.23
N ALA A 278 7.06 21.49 19.49
CA ALA A 278 6.65 20.67 20.63
C ALA A 278 5.18 20.80 21.05
N GLY A 279 4.50 21.81 20.56
CA GLY A 279 3.23 22.28 21.11
C GLY A 279 3.44 23.27 22.26
N ASP A 280 2.39 24.00 22.62
CA ASP A 280 2.46 25.05 23.64
C ASP A 280 2.82 24.46 25.01
N HIS A 281 3.79 25.08 25.69
CA HIS A 281 4.24 24.75 27.07
C HIS A 281 5.05 23.46 27.19
N PHE A 282 5.52 22.87 26.08
CA PHE A 282 6.35 21.66 26.09
C PHE A 282 7.77 21.92 25.60
N VAL A 283 8.70 21.11 26.06
CA VAL A 283 10.08 21.09 25.56
C VAL A 283 10.14 20.21 24.31
N LEU A 284 10.83 20.70 23.27
CA LEU A 284 11.07 19.94 22.07
C LEU A 284 11.78 18.63 22.38
N ASN A 285 11.23 17.52 21.91
CA ASN A 285 11.88 16.22 22.02
C ASN A 285 12.81 16.00 20.81
N PRO A 286 14.14 15.98 20.99
CA PRO A 286 15.07 15.82 19.87
C PRO A 286 15.19 14.38 19.36
N GLU A 287 14.49 13.43 19.99
CA GLU A 287 14.55 12.02 19.60
C GLU A 287 14.02 11.81 18.19
N GLN A 288 14.79 11.13 17.37
CA GLN A 288 14.31 10.63 16.06
C GLN A 288 13.80 9.22 16.24
N LYS A 289 12.59 8.93 15.78
CA LYS A 289 12.00 7.59 15.80
C LYS A 289 11.95 7.01 14.41
N GLU A 290 12.60 5.87 14.26
CA GLU A 290 12.72 5.14 13.02
C GLU A 290 11.72 3.99 12.96
N PHE A 291 11.18 3.72 11.78
CA PHE A 291 10.32 2.56 11.51
C PHE A 291 10.45 2.13 10.05
N THR A 292 9.97 0.92 9.76
CA THR A 292 9.97 0.36 8.41
C THR A 292 8.60 -0.18 8.07
N LEU A 293 8.07 0.23 6.92
CA LEU A 293 6.83 -0.27 6.35
C LEU A 293 7.17 -1.43 5.42
N THR A 294 6.82 -2.64 5.84
CA THR A 294 7.03 -3.86 5.05
C THR A 294 5.76 -4.69 5.07
N ALA A 295 5.24 -5.01 3.91
CA ALA A 295 4.08 -5.87 3.79
C ALA A 295 4.43 -7.32 4.15
N LYS A 296 3.50 -7.99 4.80
CA LYS A 296 3.64 -9.37 5.26
C LYS A 296 3.57 -10.36 4.09
N ASP A 297 2.66 -10.09 3.17
CA ASP A 297 2.45 -10.83 1.94
C ASP A 297 1.64 -9.98 0.93
N ASP A 298 1.34 -10.52 -0.22
CA ASP A 298 0.62 -9.83 -1.31
C ASP A 298 -0.89 -9.63 -1.07
N THR A 299 -1.42 -10.09 0.08
CA THR A 299 -2.82 -9.86 0.49
C THR A 299 -2.96 -8.64 1.41
N GLN A 300 -1.84 -8.08 1.89
CA GLN A 300 -1.83 -6.91 2.74
C GLN A 300 -1.72 -5.62 1.91
N ALA A 301 -2.85 -5.00 1.58
CA ALA A 301 -2.86 -3.76 0.81
C ALA A 301 -2.28 -2.57 1.58
N VAL A 302 -2.52 -2.50 2.91
CA VAL A 302 -2.10 -1.39 3.77
C VAL A 302 -1.31 -1.92 4.98
N VAL A 303 -0.11 -1.37 5.17
CA VAL A 303 0.72 -1.61 6.35
C VAL A 303 0.49 -0.48 7.35
N TYR A 304 -0.07 -0.80 8.51
CA TYR A 304 -0.33 0.19 9.57
C TYR A 304 0.83 0.23 10.56
N GLU A 305 1.31 1.44 10.85
CA GLU A 305 2.37 1.70 11.82
C GLU A 305 1.92 2.77 12.83
N GLY A 306 2.33 2.61 14.09
CA GLY A 306 2.00 3.52 15.17
C GLY A 306 3.26 4.02 15.88
N VAL A 307 3.44 5.34 15.96
CA VAL A 307 4.56 5.96 16.67
C VAL A 307 4.04 6.89 17.75
N ALA A 308 4.55 6.75 18.97
CA ALA A 308 4.18 7.59 20.12
C ALA A 308 5.35 8.47 20.56
N TYR A 309 5.06 9.76 20.83
CA TYR A 309 5.99 10.71 21.43
C TYR A 309 5.42 11.24 22.72
N LYS A 310 6.29 11.38 23.74
CA LYS A 310 5.99 12.04 25.00
C LYS A 310 6.95 13.20 25.19
N ASN A 311 6.43 14.40 25.49
CA ASN A 311 7.24 15.56 25.86
C ASN A 311 7.16 15.85 27.35
N GLU A 312 8.28 16.37 27.86
CA GLU A 312 8.35 16.95 29.17
C GLU A 312 7.85 18.40 29.13
N ARG A 313 7.35 18.86 30.26
CA ARG A 313 6.89 20.26 30.44
C ARG A 313 8.09 21.19 30.51
N GLN A 314 7.91 22.44 30.03
CA GLN A 314 8.81 23.56 30.30
C GLN A 314 8.77 23.99 31.75
#